data_69e6155d66634fb50d485e325e7644c0
#
_entry.id   69e6155d66634fb50d485e325e7644c0
#
_cell.length_a   1.000
_cell.length_b   1.000
_cell.length_c   1.000
_cell.angle_alpha   90.00
_cell.angle_beta   90.00
_cell.angle_gamma   90.00
#
_symmetry.space_group_name_H-M   'P 1'
#
loop_
_entity.id
_entity.type
_entity.pdbx_description
1 polymer ?
#
loop_
_entity_poly.entity_id
_entity_poly.type
_entity_poly.pdbx_seq_one_letter_code
_entity_poly.pdbx_strand_id
1 'polypeptide(L)'
;MPKIDEMQLKKEIKSGDFKNAYLLYGEESYLKEYYANELKNKIVDKTFEAFNYHSFDGKDTELDDILKDAQMLPMMSEYNFVLVKDYPIEKSSNDIKLLEEYLSDAPDSTVLLFWFDALDPDVKSAKFKKVIKAFEKAGNCVELQKRSENDVAKLLVNGAKKRGALLDINVAKYLISVSGNDMKNLLNELDKLAYYANGGEITKDIVDNMATKCLQARIYDLSKYVVAGKSSMAYDVLNTLFEMKEEPIIILSAVSGVYVDMYRVKCAKNAGLGFDLALIHI
;
A
#
# COMPACT_ATOMS: atom_id res chain seq x y z
N MET A 1 -0.01 -19.00 -18.62
CA MET A 1 -0.58 -19.17 -17.29
C MET A 1 -0.67 -17.85 -16.58
N PRO A 2 -1.37 -17.78 -15.56
CA PRO A 2 -2.20 -16.60 -15.38
C PRO A 2 -1.66 -15.66 -14.31
N LYS A 3 -2.14 -14.44 -14.41
CA LYS A 3 -2.30 -13.54 -13.30
C LYS A 3 -2.86 -14.32 -12.12
N ILE A 4 -2.03 -14.49 -11.07
CA ILE A 4 -2.46 -15.16 -9.85
C ILE A 4 -3.03 -14.13 -8.87
N ASP A 5 -3.91 -14.56 -7.99
CA ASP A 5 -4.41 -13.73 -6.92
C ASP A 5 -3.48 -13.75 -5.69
N GLU A 6 -3.74 -12.86 -4.75
CA GLU A 6 -2.98 -12.77 -3.49
C GLU A 6 -3.01 -14.09 -2.70
N MET A 7 -4.10 -14.86 -2.78
CA MET A 7 -4.26 -16.11 -2.04
C MET A 7 -3.35 -17.20 -2.61
N GLN A 8 -3.20 -17.25 -3.92
CA GLN A 8 -2.30 -18.17 -4.59
C GLN A 8 -0.83 -17.83 -4.29
N LEU A 9 -0.46 -16.53 -4.31
CA LEU A 9 0.89 -16.10 -3.90
C LEU A 9 1.22 -16.53 -2.47
N LYS A 10 0.29 -16.37 -1.53
CA LYS A 10 0.44 -16.85 -0.14
C LYS A 10 0.68 -18.35 -0.06
N LYS A 11 -0.01 -19.14 -0.89
CA LYS A 11 0.18 -20.60 -0.93
C LYS A 11 1.56 -20.96 -1.45
N GLU A 12 2.03 -20.33 -2.51
CA GLU A 12 3.38 -20.54 -3.09
C GLU A 12 4.48 -20.19 -2.08
N ILE A 13 4.39 -19.04 -1.42
CA ILE A 13 5.33 -18.65 -0.36
C ILE A 13 5.33 -19.67 0.79
N LYS A 14 4.16 -20.21 1.15
CA LYS A 14 4.05 -21.20 2.23
C LYS A 14 4.58 -22.57 1.84
N SER A 15 4.34 -23.01 0.61
CA SER A 15 4.79 -24.32 0.11
C SER A 15 6.26 -24.33 -0.26
N GLY A 16 6.86 -23.19 -0.60
CA GLY A 16 8.22 -23.11 -1.13
C GLY A 16 8.32 -23.45 -2.62
N ASP A 17 7.20 -23.56 -3.34
CA ASP A 17 7.18 -23.78 -4.79
C ASP A 17 7.29 -22.44 -5.52
N PHE A 18 8.50 -21.92 -5.61
CA PHE A 18 8.76 -20.63 -6.23
C PHE A 18 8.85 -20.72 -7.75
N LYS A 19 8.44 -19.62 -8.41
CA LYS A 19 8.63 -19.46 -9.86
C LYS A 19 9.84 -18.58 -10.14
N ASN A 20 10.37 -18.71 -11.35
CA ASN A 20 11.58 -17.99 -11.77
C ASN A 20 11.41 -16.47 -11.85
N ALA A 21 10.16 -16.01 -11.95
CA ALA A 21 9.87 -14.57 -12.03
C ALA A 21 8.57 -14.19 -11.34
N TYR A 22 8.59 -13.03 -10.69
CA TYR A 22 7.40 -12.40 -10.10
C TYR A 22 7.32 -10.93 -10.49
N LEU A 23 6.10 -10.48 -10.81
CA LEU A 23 5.77 -9.07 -11.02
C LEU A 23 4.68 -8.66 -10.04
N LEU A 24 5.03 -7.80 -9.07
CA LEU A 24 4.07 -7.24 -8.12
C LEU A 24 3.74 -5.80 -8.51
N TYR A 25 2.47 -5.53 -8.81
CA TYR A 25 2.00 -4.21 -9.24
C TYR A 25 0.60 -3.90 -8.67
N GLY A 26 0.10 -2.70 -8.90
CA GLY A 26 -1.18 -2.24 -8.38
C GLY A 26 -1.04 -1.16 -7.31
N GLU A 27 -2.16 -0.72 -6.77
CA GLU A 27 -2.23 0.49 -5.93
C GLU A 27 -1.78 0.28 -4.47
N GLU A 28 -1.72 -0.98 -3.97
CA GLU A 28 -1.44 -1.25 -2.56
C GLU A 28 0.07 -1.44 -2.32
N SER A 29 0.78 -0.35 -2.05
CA SER A 29 2.25 -0.36 -1.85
C SER A 29 2.68 -1.20 -0.65
N TYR A 30 1.94 -1.18 0.46
CA TYR A 30 2.27 -2.00 1.62
C TYR A 30 2.26 -3.50 1.31
N LEU A 31 1.27 -3.99 0.57
CA LEU A 31 1.22 -5.42 0.22
C LEU A 31 2.31 -5.81 -0.76
N LYS A 32 2.68 -4.93 -1.69
CA LYS A 32 3.81 -5.17 -2.60
C LYS A 32 5.12 -5.32 -1.82
N GLU A 33 5.41 -4.37 -0.92
CA GLU A 33 6.59 -4.43 -0.04
C GLU A 33 6.55 -5.68 0.87
N TYR A 34 5.40 -5.97 1.46
CA TYR A 34 5.22 -7.13 2.33
C TYR A 34 5.52 -8.44 1.61
N TYR A 35 4.95 -8.67 0.42
CA TYR A 35 5.18 -9.90 -0.32
C TYR A 35 6.58 -10.00 -0.92
N ALA A 36 7.19 -8.88 -1.32
CA ALA A 36 8.58 -8.86 -1.73
C ALA A 36 9.51 -9.31 -0.58
N ASN A 37 9.26 -8.82 0.63
CA ASN A 37 10.00 -9.22 1.82
C ASN A 37 9.71 -10.68 2.25
N GLU A 38 8.47 -11.14 2.16
CA GLU A 38 8.12 -12.54 2.46
C GLU A 38 8.82 -13.52 1.50
N LEU A 39 8.84 -13.21 0.19
CA LEU A 39 9.57 -13.98 -0.81
C LEU A 39 11.07 -13.98 -0.48
N LYS A 40 11.68 -12.82 -0.23
CA LYS A 40 13.07 -12.71 0.18
C LYS A 40 13.37 -13.59 1.39
N ASN A 41 12.59 -13.45 2.46
CA ASN A 41 12.83 -14.18 3.72
C ASN A 41 12.68 -15.70 3.59
N LYS A 42 11.95 -16.18 2.58
CA LYS A 42 11.74 -17.59 2.32
C LYS A 42 12.77 -18.18 1.37
N ILE A 43 13.23 -17.40 0.41
CA ILE A 43 14.13 -17.84 -0.66
C ILE A 43 15.60 -17.69 -0.24
N VAL A 44 15.94 -16.60 0.45
CA VAL A 44 17.32 -16.23 0.75
C VAL A 44 17.75 -16.84 2.08
N ASP A 45 18.79 -17.69 2.03
CA ASP A 45 19.48 -18.12 3.25
C ASP A 45 20.32 -16.97 3.80
N LYS A 46 20.05 -16.60 5.05
CA LYS A 46 20.74 -15.49 5.74
C LYS A 46 22.25 -15.67 5.80
N THR A 47 22.74 -16.92 5.83
CA THR A 47 24.18 -17.23 5.89
C THR A 47 24.88 -16.83 4.60
N PHE A 48 24.19 -16.96 3.48
CA PHE A 48 24.73 -16.73 2.14
C PHE A 48 24.06 -15.53 1.43
N GLU A 49 23.36 -14.68 2.19
CA GLU A 49 22.62 -13.51 1.66
C GLU A 49 23.52 -12.61 0.82
N ALA A 50 24.75 -12.37 1.25
CA ALA A 50 25.70 -11.49 0.55
C ALA A 50 26.06 -11.96 -0.88
N PHE A 51 25.85 -13.24 -1.20
CA PHE A 51 26.17 -13.83 -2.49
C PHE A 51 24.94 -14.11 -3.35
N ASN A 52 23.78 -14.29 -2.74
CA ASN A 52 22.58 -14.78 -3.41
C ASN A 52 21.40 -13.81 -3.34
N TYR A 53 21.60 -12.61 -2.79
CA TYR A 53 20.59 -11.56 -2.77
C TYR A 53 21.13 -10.28 -3.39
N HIS A 54 20.51 -9.88 -4.50
CA HIS A 54 20.82 -8.66 -5.21
C HIS A 54 19.60 -7.76 -5.21
N SER A 55 19.78 -6.50 -4.81
CA SER A 55 18.68 -5.52 -4.73
C SER A 55 19.03 -4.28 -5.53
N PHE A 56 18.17 -3.92 -6.46
CA PHE A 56 18.36 -2.80 -7.36
C PHE A 56 17.25 -1.76 -7.21
N ASP A 57 17.65 -0.49 -7.16
CA ASP A 57 16.74 0.62 -7.47
C ASP A 57 16.76 0.83 -8.98
N GLY A 58 15.64 0.56 -9.63
CA GLY A 58 15.53 0.62 -11.08
C GLY A 58 15.62 2.04 -11.67
N LYS A 59 15.67 3.07 -10.83
CA LYS A 59 15.87 4.45 -11.29
C LYS A 59 17.32 4.73 -11.69
N ASP A 60 18.25 4.04 -11.03
CA ASP A 60 19.69 4.30 -11.10
C ASP A 60 20.48 3.13 -11.71
N THR A 61 19.80 2.08 -12.20
CA THR A 61 20.45 0.87 -12.70
C THR A 61 19.95 0.52 -14.11
N GLU A 62 20.87 0.11 -14.97
CA GLU A 62 20.55 -0.40 -16.31
C GLU A 62 20.03 -1.85 -16.23
N LEU A 63 19.10 -2.20 -17.14
CA LEU A 63 18.50 -3.54 -17.15
C LEU A 63 19.53 -4.63 -17.38
N ASP A 64 20.52 -4.38 -18.26
CA ASP A 64 21.60 -5.32 -18.56
C ASP A 64 22.36 -5.75 -17.32
N ASP A 65 22.62 -4.85 -16.38
CA ASP A 65 23.35 -5.16 -15.17
C ASP A 65 22.50 -5.99 -14.21
N ILE A 66 21.22 -5.67 -14.11
CA ILE A 66 20.23 -6.47 -13.35
C ILE A 66 20.16 -7.91 -13.91
N LEU A 67 20.08 -8.05 -15.24
CA LEU A 67 19.96 -9.37 -15.87
C LEU A 67 21.26 -10.17 -15.81
N LYS A 68 22.45 -9.54 -15.80
CA LYS A 68 23.72 -10.22 -15.52
C LYS A 68 23.72 -10.87 -14.15
N ASP A 69 23.28 -10.15 -13.12
CA ASP A 69 23.20 -10.71 -11.76
C ASP A 69 22.11 -11.80 -11.67
N ALA A 70 21.02 -11.65 -12.43
CA ALA A 70 19.98 -12.67 -12.50
C ALA A 70 20.42 -13.96 -13.24
N GLN A 71 21.48 -13.91 -14.04
CA GLN A 71 22.07 -15.07 -14.70
C GLN A 71 23.12 -15.78 -13.84
N MET A 72 23.52 -15.20 -12.71
CA MET A 72 24.51 -15.82 -11.82
C MET A 72 23.93 -17.08 -11.16
N LEU A 73 24.77 -18.10 -11.05
CA LEU A 73 24.40 -19.29 -10.30
C LEU A 73 24.48 -19.01 -8.80
N PRO A 74 23.55 -19.55 -8.00
CA PRO A 74 23.58 -19.37 -6.55
C PRO A 74 24.81 -20.02 -5.94
N MET A 75 25.38 -19.38 -4.91
CA MET A 75 26.51 -19.87 -4.17
C MET A 75 26.03 -20.53 -2.87
N MET A 76 26.21 -21.85 -2.77
CA MET A 76 25.87 -22.68 -1.59
C MET A 76 24.41 -22.53 -1.13
N SER A 77 23.51 -22.17 -2.05
CA SER A 77 22.07 -22.01 -1.85
C SER A 77 21.29 -22.59 -3.02
N GLU A 78 20.00 -22.83 -2.84
CA GLU A 78 19.14 -23.35 -3.89
C GLU A 78 18.80 -22.28 -4.93
N TYR A 79 18.63 -21.03 -4.48
CA TYR A 79 18.21 -19.92 -5.34
C TYR A 79 19.13 -18.69 -5.21
N ASN A 80 19.28 -18.00 -6.34
CA ASN A 80 19.70 -16.61 -6.45
C ASN A 80 18.43 -15.73 -6.49
N PHE A 81 18.33 -14.71 -5.64
CA PHE A 81 17.16 -13.84 -5.56
C PHE A 81 17.49 -12.40 -5.95
N VAL A 82 16.92 -11.95 -7.06
CA VAL A 82 17.15 -10.60 -7.60
C VAL A 82 15.88 -9.77 -7.43
N LEU A 83 15.96 -8.73 -6.61
CA LEU A 83 14.88 -7.79 -6.31
C LEU A 83 15.10 -6.49 -7.06
N VAL A 84 14.11 -6.09 -7.84
CA VAL A 84 14.13 -4.85 -8.61
C VAL A 84 12.97 -3.97 -8.21
N LYS A 85 13.27 -2.81 -7.64
CA LYS A 85 12.30 -1.82 -7.23
C LYS A 85 12.24 -0.68 -8.25
N ASP A 86 11.03 -0.28 -8.63
CA ASP A 86 10.76 0.95 -9.40
C ASP A 86 11.54 1.05 -10.73
N TYR A 87 11.73 -0.06 -11.46
CA TYR A 87 12.33 -0.01 -12.78
C TYR A 87 11.32 0.48 -13.83
N PRO A 88 11.62 1.55 -14.61
CA PRO A 88 10.68 2.13 -15.56
C PRO A 88 10.60 1.34 -16.89
N ILE A 89 10.36 0.04 -16.82
CA ILE A 89 10.46 -0.93 -17.92
C ILE A 89 9.63 -0.55 -19.16
N GLU A 90 8.49 0.13 -18.97
CA GLU A 90 7.63 0.52 -20.10
C GLU A 90 8.17 1.71 -20.90
N LYS A 91 9.17 2.44 -20.41
CA LYS A 91 9.76 3.58 -21.12
C LYS A 91 10.61 3.15 -22.31
N SER A 92 11.28 1.99 -22.21
CA SER A 92 12.18 1.47 -23.25
C SER A 92 11.59 0.23 -23.92
N SER A 93 11.45 0.28 -25.26
CA SER A 93 11.06 -0.91 -26.03
C SER A 93 12.20 -1.93 -26.16
N ASN A 94 13.44 -1.48 -26.00
CA ASN A 94 14.62 -2.35 -26.01
C ASN A 94 14.66 -3.17 -24.73
N ASP A 95 14.43 -2.54 -23.57
CA ASP A 95 14.42 -3.22 -22.28
C ASP A 95 13.32 -4.28 -22.20
N ILE A 96 12.14 -3.98 -22.77
CA ILE A 96 11.07 -4.97 -22.86
C ILE A 96 11.53 -6.20 -23.65
N LYS A 97 12.25 -6.03 -24.75
CA LYS A 97 12.77 -7.15 -25.54
C LYS A 97 13.84 -7.95 -24.78
N LEU A 98 14.79 -7.26 -24.16
CA LEU A 98 15.83 -7.90 -23.33
C LEU A 98 15.20 -8.71 -22.19
N LEU A 99 14.19 -8.14 -21.53
CA LEU A 99 13.46 -8.85 -20.48
C LEU A 99 12.68 -10.06 -21.03
N GLU A 100 12.03 -9.93 -22.20
CA GLU A 100 11.34 -11.05 -22.87
C GLU A 100 12.33 -12.18 -23.23
N GLU A 101 13.52 -11.84 -23.74
CA GLU A 101 14.58 -12.80 -24.06
C GLU A 101 15.05 -13.51 -22.81
N TYR A 102 15.40 -12.79 -21.75
CA TYR A 102 15.81 -13.38 -20.47
C TYR A 102 14.72 -14.30 -19.89
N LEU A 103 13.48 -13.85 -19.82
CA LEU A 103 12.37 -14.62 -19.24
C LEU A 103 12.00 -15.87 -20.08
N SER A 104 12.42 -15.94 -21.34
CA SER A 104 12.19 -17.13 -22.18
C SER A 104 13.12 -18.28 -21.84
N ASP A 105 14.27 -18.01 -21.21
CA ASP A 105 15.32 -18.97 -20.84
C ASP A 105 15.93 -18.62 -19.46
N ALA A 106 15.06 -18.22 -18.53
CA ALA A 106 15.48 -17.86 -17.18
C ALA A 106 16.02 -19.08 -16.42
N PRO A 107 17.15 -18.95 -15.70
CA PRO A 107 17.70 -20.05 -14.92
C PRO A 107 16.72 -20.57 -13.86
N ASP A 108 16.55 -21.87 -13.74
CA ASP A 108 15.66 -22.50 -12.75
C ASP A 108 16.05 -22.17 -11.30
N SER A 109 17.31 -21.84 -11.09
CA SER A 109 17.88 -21.47 -9.78
C SER A 109 17.81 -19.98 -9.47
N THR A 110 17.14 -19.16 -10.29
CA THR A 110 17.00 -17.72 -10.05
C THR A 110 15.53 -17.34 -9.90
N VAL A 111 15.28 -16.49 -8.92
CA VAL A 111 13.96 -15.82 -8.74
C VAL A 111 14.13 -14.33 -8.95
N LEU A 112 13.62 -13.84 -10.05
CA LEU A 112 13.62 -12.41 -10.42
C LEU A 112 12.29 -11.75 -10.01
N LEU A 113 12.33 -10.79 -9.10
CA LEU A 113 11.16 -10.06 -8.63
C LEU A 113 11.21 -8.59 -9.03
N PHE A 114 10.23 -8.16 -9.79
CA PHE A 114 9.96 -6.73 -10.05
C PHE A 114 8.78 -6.25 -9.21
N TRP A 115 8.92 -5.08 -8.56
CA TRP A 115 7.83 -4.44 -7.85
C TRP A 115 7.91 -2.91 -7.93
N PHE A 116 6.77 -2.25 -7.81
CA PHE A 116 6.63 -0.80 -7.96
C PHE A 116 6.11 -0.18 -6.68
N ASP A 117 6.81 0.85 -6.18
CA ASP A 117 6.42 1.62 -5.01
C ASP A 117 6.09 3.07 -5.39
N ALA A 118 7.10 3.81 -5.85
CA ALA A 118 6.97 5.20 -6.27
C ALA A 118 6.56 5.34 -7.75
N LEU A 119 6.80 4.33 -8.58
CA LEU A 119 6.33 4.30 -9.95
C LEU A 119 4.95 3.64 -10.01
N ASP A 120 4.06 4.27 -10.77
CA ASP A 120 2.74 3.71 -11.09
C ASP A 120 2.69 3.42 -12.59
N PRO A 121 2.97 2.15 -13.00
CA PRO A 121 2.98 1.79 -14.41
C PRO A 121 1.56 1.85 -14.99
N ASP A 122 1.45 2.34 -16.22
CA ASP A 122 0.16 2.32 -16.92
C ASP A 122 -0.23 0.89 -17.33
N VAL A 123 -0.98 0.23 -16.45
CA VAL A 123 -1.47 -1.15 -16.64
C VAL A 123 -2.29 -1.32 -17.93
N LYS A 124 -2.87 -0.22 -18.46
CA LYS A 124 -3.66 -0.25 -19.70
C LYS A 124 -2.79 -0.11 -20.94
N SER A 125 -1.56 0.35 -20.82
CA SER A 125 -0.65 0.56 -21.94
C SER A 125 -0.33 -0.75 -22.66
N ALA A 126 -0.15 -0.69 -23.96
CA ALA A 126 0.26 -1.85 -24.76
C ALA A 126 1.65 -2.36 -24.37
N LYS A 127 2.54 -1.46 -23.91
CA LYS A 127 3.89 -1.81 -23.46
C LYS A 127 3.86 -2.59 -22.16
N PHE A 128 3.14 -2.11 -21.15
CA PHE A 128 3.07 -2.82 -19.86
C PHE A 128 2.36 -4.17 -19.99
N LYS A 129 1.35 -4.28 -20.86
CA LYS A 129 0.73 -5.56 -21.18
C LYS A 129 1.69 -6.58 -21.78
N LYS A 130 2.72 -6.14 -22.54
CA LYS A 130 3.78 -7.04 -23.03
C LYS A 130 4.66 -7.50 -21.86
N VAL A 131 5.02 -6.60 -20.94
CA VAL A 131 5.76 -6.95 -19.71
C VAL A 131 5.01 -8.01 -18.91
N ILE A 132 3.72 -7.78 -18.63
CA ILE A 132 2.88 -8.78 -17.93
C ILE A 132 2.94 -10.14 -18.65
N LYS A 133 2.76 -10.17 -19.97
CA LYS A 133 2.81 -11.42 -20.75
C LYS A 133 4.18 -12.10 -20.70
N ALA A 134 5.26 -11.34 -20.63
CA ALA A 134 6.61 -11.90 -20.49
C ALA A 134 6.77 -12.59 -19.13
N PHE A 135 6.38 -11.92 -18.05
CA PHE A 135 6.41 -12.52 -16.71
C PHE A 135 5.48 -13.74 -16.58
N GLU A 136 4.30 -13.71 -17.20
CA GLU A 136 3.36 -14.86 -17.16
C GLU A 136 3.91 -16.13 -17.82
N LYS A 137 4.92 -16.03 -18.69
CA LYS A 137 5.57 -17.19 -19.30
C LYS A 137 6.57 -17.88 -18.36
N ALA A 138 7.33 -17.11 -17.61
CA ALA A 138 8.38 -17.57 -16.72
C ALA A 138 7.93 -17.71 -15.25
N GLY A 139 6.80 -17.07 -14.90
CA GLY A 139 6.39 -17.01 -13.51
C GLY A 139 5.00 -16.37 -13.33
N ASN A 140 4.86 -15.53 -12.32
CA ASN A 140 3.58 -15.01 -11.88
C ASN A 140 3.51 -13.48 -11.85
N CYS A 141 2.35 -12.96 -12.25
CA CYS A 141 1.98 -11.56 -12.09
C CYS A 141 0.89 -11.44 -11.02
N VAL A 142 1.09 -10.55 -10.07
CA VAL A 142 0.15 -10.33 -8.96
C VAL A 142 -0.25 -8.88 -8.91
N GLU A 143 -1.52 -8.61 -9.14
CA GLU A 143 -2.08 -7.27 -8.97
C GLU A 143 -2.61 -7.09 -7.56
N LEU A 144 -2.00 -6.18 -6.81
CA LEU A 144 -2.33 -5.87 -5.42
C LEU A 144 -3.09 -4.55 -5.38
N GLN A 145 -4.41 -4.64 -5.40
CA GLN A 145 -5.31 -3.49 -5.34
C GLN A 145 -5.59 -3.06 -3.90
N LYS A 146 -5.93 -1.78 -3.72
CA LYS A 146 -6.41 -1.29 -2.44
C LYS A 146 -7.61 -2.10 -1.96
N ARG A 147 -7.60 -2.41 -0.68
CA ARG A 147 -8.68 -3.15 -0.04
C ARG A 147 -9.84 -2.22 0.29
N SER A 148 -11.04 -2.79 0.35
CA SER A 148 -12.18 -2.07 0.90
C SER A 148 -11.96 -1.74 2.38
N GLU A 149 -12.55 -0.64 2.86
CA GLU A 149 -12.49 -0.27 4.28
C GLU A 149 -12.95 -1.41 5.21
N ASN A 150 -13.97 -2.16 4.80
CA ASN A 150 -14.44 -3.32 5.55
C ASN A 150 -13.38 -4.43 5.66
N ASP A 151 -12.61 -4.67 4.60
CA ASP A 151 -11.57 -5.70 4.63
C ASP A 151 -10.35 -5.23 5.43
N VAL A 152 -10.00 -3.95 5.33
CA VAL A 152 -8.97 -3.33 6.18
C VAL A 152 -9.38 -3.42 7.66
N ALA A 153 -10.64 -3.09 8.01
CA ALA A 153 -11.14 -3.20 9.37
C ALA A 153 -11.04 -4.65 9.90
N LYS A 154 -11.41 -5.66 9.10
CA LYS A 154 -11.23 -7.08 9.48
C LYS A 154 -9.76 -7.45 9.69
N LEU A 155 -8.86 -6.92 8.88
CA LEU A 155 -7.42 -7.12 9.06
C LEU A 155 -6.93 -6.52 10.38
N LEU A 156 -7.36 -5.31 10.72
CA LEU A 156 -7.03 -4.66 11.99
C LEU A 156 -7.55 -5.47 13.18
N VAL A 157 -8.78 -5.98 13.13
CA VAL A 157 -9.34 -6.88 14.17
C VAL A 157 -8.49 -8.12 14.36
N ASN A 158 -8.13 -8.80 13.26
CA ASN A 158 -7.26 -9.98 13.30
C ASN A 158 -5.84 -9.64 13.76
N GLY A 159 -5.33 -8.48 13.35
CA GLY A 159 -4.04 -7.94 13.74
C GLY A 159 -3.97 -7.65 15.24
N ALA A 160 -5.03 -7.09 15.83
CA ALA A 160 -5.14 -6.84 17.26
C ALA A 160 -5.07 -8.14 18.07
N LYS A 161 -5.81 -9.17 17.64
CA LYS A 161 -5.77 -10.51 18.29
C LYS A 161 -4.36 -11.11 18.30
N LYS A 162 -3.61 -10.97 17.20
CA LYS A 162 -2.22 -11.46 17.14
C LYS A 162 -1.29 -10.72 18.11
N ARG A 163 -1.63 -9.50 18.52
CA ARG A 163 -0.94 -8.65 19.49
C ARG A 163 -1.48 -8.80 20.92
N GLY A 164 -2.39 -9.75 21.12
CA GLY A 164 -3.00 -10.00 22.43
C GLY A 164 -4.06 -9.00 22.85
N ALA A 165 -4.51 -8.11 21.94
CA ALA A 165 -5.54 -7.12 22.23
C ALA A 165 -6.87 -7.47 21.53
N LEU A 166 -7.97 -6.92 22.06
CA LEU A 166 -9.30 -7.02 21.45
C LEU A 166 -9.62 -5.71 20.72
N LEU A 167 -10.20 -5.82 19.54
CA LEU A 167 -10.63 -4.66 18.76
C LEU A 167 -11.99 -4.96 18.11
N ASP A 168 -12.99 -4.14 18.43
CA ASP A 168 -14.31 -4.23 17.77
C ASP A 168 -14.23 -3.68 16.34
N ILE A 169 -15.05 -4.24 15.44
CA ILE A 169 -15.05 -3.85 14.01
C ILE A 169 -15.44 -2.38 13.79
N ASN A 170 -16.32 -1.81 14.63
CA ASN A 170 -16.72 -0.40 14.52
C ASN A 170 -15.60 0.51 15.03
N VAL A 171 -14.85 0.09 16.05
CA VAL A 171 -13.68 0.81 16.54
C VAL A 171 -12.54 0.72 15.50
N ALA A 172 -12.39 -0.41 14.81
CA ALA A 172 -11.45 -0.52 13.69
C ALA A 172 -11.78 0.44 12.54
N LYS A 173 -13.05 0.54 12.13
CA LYS A 173 -13.50 1.53 11.14
C LYS A 173 -13.29 2.96 11.63
N TYR A 174 -13.55 3.21 12.91
CA TYR A 174 -13.27 4.51 13.50
C TYR A 174 -11.79 4.86 13.44
N LEU A 175 -10.90 3.92 13.75
CA LEU A 175 -9.45 4.11 13.60
C LEU A 175 -9.08 4.48 12.16
N ILE A 176 -9.67 3.81 11.17
CA ILE A 176 -9.44 4.14 9.74
C ILE A 176 -9.88 5.58 9.44
N SER A 177 -11.04 6.01 9.94
CA SER A 177 -11.52 7.38 9.73
C SER A 177 -10.65 8.45 10.40
N VAL A 178 -10.01 8.10 11.52
CA VAL A 178 -9.11 9.01 12.26
C VAL A 178 -7.72 9.05 11.63
N SER A 179 -7.14 7.90 11.30
CA SER A 179 -5.73 7.79 10.89
C SER A 179 -5.52 7.67 9.38
N GLY A 180 -6.62 7.61 8.60
CA GLY A 180 -6.59 7.40 7.16
C GLY A 180 -6.52 5.94 6.77
N ASN A 181 -6.56 5.66 5.44
CA ASN A 181 -6.63 4.29 4.90
C ASN A 181 -5.27 3.79 4.39
N ASP A 182 -4.17 4.35 4.87
CA ASP A 182 -2.83 3.82 4.59
C ASP A 182 -2.54 2.61 5.48
N MET A 183 -2.31 1.45 4.86
CA MET A 183 -2.15 0.18 5.58
C MET A 183 -0.94 0.18 6.51
N LYS A 184 0.19 0.75 6.08
CA LYS A 184 1.43 0.82 6.87
C LYS A 184 1.23 1.69 8.11
N ASN A 185 0.59 2.84 7.92
CA ASN A 185 0.24 3.74 9.02
C ASN A 185 -0.73 3.07 9.99
N LEU A 186 -1.79 2.45 9.48
CA LEU A 186 -2.80 1.76 10.31
C LEU A 186 -2.20 0.62 11.14
N LEU A 187 -1.25 -0.14 10.61
CA LEU A 187 -0.57 -1.19 11.35
C LEU A 187 0.34 -0.62 12.45
N ASN A 188 1.06 0.48 12.18
CA ASN A 188 1.84 1.18 13.20
C ASN A 188 0.94 1.75 14.31
N GLU A 189 -0.21 2.34 13.94
CA GLU A 189 -1.20 2.78 14.92
C GLU A 189 -1.73 1.60 15.75
N LEU A 190 -2.04 0.48 15.10
CA LEU A 190 -2.50 -0.73 15.78
C LEU A 190 -1.46 -1.28 16.77
N ASP A 191 -0.17 -1.28 16.42
CA ASP A 191 0.92 -1.68 17.32
C ASP A 191 0.93 -0.81 18.58
N LYS A 192 0.86 0.50 18.40
CA LYS A 192 0.83 1.49 19.48
C LYS A 192 -0.40 1.31 20.39
N LEU A 193 -1.59 1.17 19.80
CA LEU A 193 -2.85 1.01 20.53
C LEU A 193 -2.91 -0.32 21.27
N ALA A 194 -2.45 -1.41 20.66
CA ALA A 194 -2.40 -2.73 21.30
C ALA A 194 -1.43 -2.75 22.49
N TYR A 195 -0.27 -2.08 22.34
CA TYR A 195 0.68 -1.93 23.44
C TYR A 195 0.05 -1.14 24.61
N TYR A 196 -0.64 -0.03 24.31
CA TYR A 196 -1.30 0.79 25.32
C TYR A 196 -2.45 0.03 26.02
N ALA A 197 -3.23 -0.75 25.27
CA ALA A 197 -4.32 -1.58 25.82
C ALA A 197 -3.83 -2.73 26.71
N ASN A 198 -2.53 -3.07 26.66
CA ASN A 198 -1.86 -4.06 27.53
C ASN A 198 -2.64 -5.36 27.69
N GLY A 199 -3.05 -5.97 26.60
CA GLY A 199 -3.84 -7.22 26.57
C GLY A 199 -5.34 -7.03 26.75
N GLY A 200 -5.81 -5.80 26.91
CA GLY A 200 -7.22 -5.44 27.02
C GLY A 200 -7.89 -5.10 25.69
N GLU A 201 -8.99 -4.38 25.78
CA GLU A 201 -9.76 -3.90 24.63
C GLU A 201 -9.28 -2.53 24.17
N ILE A 202 -9.06 -2.37 22.86
CA ILE A 202 -8.84 -1.08 22.22
C ILE A 202 -10.20 -0.40 22.05
N THR A 203 -10.47 0.56 22.93
CA THR A 203 -11.73 1.32 22.92
C THR A 203 -11.63 2.57 22.05
N LYS A 204 -12.77 3.18 21.76
CA LYS A 204 -12.81 4.45 21.03
C LYS A 204 -12.06 5.56 21.77
N ASP A 205 -12.14 5.61 23.09
CA ASP A 205 -11.43 6.59 23.91
C ASP A 205 -9.91 6.43 23.79
N ILE A 206 -9.42 5.20 23.71
CA ILE A 206 -7.98 4.93 23.47
C ILE A 206 -7.58 5.45 22.08
N VAL A 207 -8.41 5.22 21.04
CA VAL A 207 -8.18 5.75 19.70
C VAL A 207 -8.15 7.28 19.71
N ASP A 208 -9.12 7.93 20.34
CA ASP A 208 -9.21 9.39 20.41
C ASP A 208 -7.97 10.04 21.07
N ASN A 209 -7.43 9.38 22.11
CA ASN A 209 -6.30 9.92 22.88
C ASN A 209 -4.93 9.58 22.29
N MET A 210 -4.83 8.43 21.61
CA MET A 210 -3.53 7.87 21.23
C MET A 210 -3.28 7.85 19.72
N ALA A 211 -4.34 7.75 18.88
CA ALA A 211 -4.16 7.63 17.46
C ALA A 211 -3.76 8.96 16.82
N THR A 212 -2.86 8.86 15.86
CA THR A 212 -2.44 10.03 15.06
C THR A 212 -3.52 10.34 14.03
N LYS A 213 -4.09 11.56 14.10
CA LYS A 213 -5.11 12.00 13.16
C LYS A 213 -4.48 12.34 11.81
N CYS A 214 -5.07 11.81 10.74
CA CYS A 214 -4.70 12.19 9.37
C CYS A 214 -5.14 13.61 9.03
N LEU A 215 -4.64 14.15 7.93
CA LEU A 215 -4.96 15.51 7.48
C LEU A 215 -6.47 15.72 7.33
N GLN A 216 -7.18 14.79 6.71
CA GLN A 216 -8.63 14.87 6.50
C GLN A 216 -9.41 14.93 7.81
N ALA A 217 -9.02 14.12 8.80
CA ALA A 217 -9.65 14.14 10.12
C ALA A 217 -9.42 15.46 10.84
N ARG A 218 -8.21 16.05 10.72
CA ARG A 218 -7.90 17.38 11.30
C ARG A 218 -8.68 18.48 10.62
N ILE A 219 -8.80 18.47 9.31
CA ILE A 219 -9.58 19.45 8.55
C ILE A 219 -11.07 19.35 8.90
N TYR A 220 -11.57 18.13 9.07
CA TYR A 220 -12.94 17.92 9.54
C TYR A 220 -13.15 18.51 10.94
N ASP A 221 -12.23 18.28 11.88
CA ASP A 221 -12.26 18.88 13.23
C ASP A 221 -12.23 20.42 13.15
N LEU A 222 -11.34 20.98 12.32
CA LEU A 222 -11.24 22.42 12.10
C LEU A 222 -12.61 22.98 11.63
N SER A 223 -13.17 22.40 10.59
CA SER A 223 -14.46 22.82 10.04
C SER A 223 -15.58 22.70 11.06
N LYS A 224 -15.63 21.63 11.82
CA LYS A 224 -16.58 21.38 12.90
C LYS A 224 -16.50 22.46 13.99
N TYR A 225 -15.29 22.83 14.41
CA TYR A 225 -15.10 23.86 15.43
C TYR A 225 -15.43 25.25 14.93
N VAL A 226 -15.10 25.57 13.67
CA VAL A 226 -15.49 26.85 13.05
C VAL A 226 -17.01 26.97 12.97
N VAL A 227 -17.72 25.96 12.48
CA VAL A 227 -19.19 25.96 12.40
C VAL A 227 -19.85 26.06 13.78
N ALA A 228 -19.24 25.42 14.78
CA ALA A 228 -19.73 25.46 16.17
C ALA A 228 -19.37 26.76 16.93
N GLY A 229 -18.64 27.70 16.30
CA GLY A 229 -18.18 28.94 16.94
C GLY A 229 -17.13 28.75 18.03
N LYS A 230 -16.47 27.57 18.06
CA LYS A 230 -15.43 27.22 19.03
C LYS A 230 -14.05 27.71 18.58
N SER A 231 -13.86 29.02 18.53
CA SER A 231 -12.70 29.68 17.92
C SER A 231 -11.36 29.23 18.49
N SER A 232 -11.23 29.03 19.80
CA SER A 232 -9.99 28.57 20.43
C SER A 232 -9.59 27.19 19.91
N MET A 233 -10.52 26.24 19.91
CA MET A 233 -10.26 24.86 19.43
C MET A 233 -9.96 24.83 17.92
N ALA A 234 -10.63 25.69 17.14
CA ALA A 234 -10.35 25.84 15.71
C ALA A 234 -8.93 26.37 15.48
N TYR A 235 -8.50 27.33 16.29
CA TYR A 235 -7.16 27.90 16.20
C TYR A 235 -6.04 26.88 16.58
N ASP A 236 -6.28 26.07 17.60
CA ASP A 236 -5.34 25.01 18.01
C ASP A 236 -5.15 23.97 16.89
N VAL A 237 -6.24 23.55 16.25
CA VAL A 237 -6.16 22.63 15.09
C VAL A 237 -5.45 23.30 13.92
N LEU A 238 -5.73 24.56 13.62
CA LEU A 238 -5.09 25.29 12.54
C LEU A 238 -3.58 25.43 12.77
N ASN A 239 -3.15 25.75 13.98
CA ASN A 239 -1.74 25.79 14.33
C ASN A 239 -1.06 24.43 14.15
N THR A 240 -1.72 23.35 14.58
CA THR A 240 -1.21 21.98 14.36
C THR A 240 -1.01 21.68 12.86
N LEU A 241 -1.94 22.11 12.00
CA LEU A 241 -1.81 21.94 10.56
C LEU A 241 -0.61 22.72 9.99
N PHE A 242 -0.35 23.92 10.49
CA PHE A 242 0.82 24.72 10.10
C PHE A 242 2.14 24.11 10.62
N GLU A 243 2.16 23.57 11.83
CA GLU A 243 3.31 22.85 12.37
C GLU A 243 3.63 21.59 11.53
N MET A 244 2.61 20.94 10.98
CA MET A 244 2.75 19.84 10.02
C MET A 244 3.23 20.28 8.64
N LYS A 245 3.44 21.59 8.43
CA LYS A 245 3.84 22.22 7.16
C LYS A 245 2.82 22.03 6.04
N GLU A 246 1.56 21.91 6.40
CA GLU A 246 0.48 21.86 5.40
C GLU A 246 0.31 23.22 4.73
N GLU A 247 0.18 23.20 3.41
CA GLU A 247 0.02 24.42 2.62
C GLU A 247 -1.30 25.13 2.92
N PRO A 248 -1.31 26.43 3.23
CA PRO A 248 -2.52 27.17 3.58
C PRO A 248 -3.64 27.08 2.53
N ILE A 249 -3.27 26.97 1.25
CA ILE A 249 -4.23 26.84 0.17
C ILE A 249 -4.95 25.50 0.20
N ILE A 250 -4.28 24.42 0.61
CA ILE A 250 -4.86 23.08 0.77
C ILE A 250 -5.85 23.08 1.92
N ILE A 251 -5.48 23.70 3.06
CA ILE A 251 -6.35 23.84 4.23
C ILE A 251 -7.60 24.64 3.86
N LEU A 252 -7.43 25.79 3.20
CA LEU A 252 -8.53 26.66 2.79
C LEU A 252 -9.46 25.95 1.79
N SER A 253 -8.91 25.27 0.80
CA SER A 253 -9.68 24.52 -0.20
C SER A 253 -10.54 23.44 0.47
N ALA A 254 -9.98 22.69 1.39
CA ALA A 254 -10.67 21.60 2.07
C ALA A 254 -11.77 22.13 3.02
N VAL A 255 -11.51 23.22 3.79
CA VAL A 255 -12.51 23.88 4.62
C VAL A 255 -13.63 24.45 3.74
N SER A 256 -13.30 25.10 2.62
CA SER A 256 -14.27 25.62 1.67
C SER A 256 -15.16 24.53 1.09
N GLY A 257 -14.58 23.35 0.78
CA GLY A 257 -15.33 22.17 0.33
C GLY A 257 -16.42 21.76 1.30
N VAL A 258 -16.11 21.69 2.59
CA VAL A 258 -17.10 21.35 3.64
C VAL A 258 -18.27 22.35 3.64
N TYR A 259 -18.01 23.65 3.49
CA TYR A 259 -19.08 24.64 3.41
C TYR A 259 -19.93 24.50 2.14
N VAL A 260 -19.31 24.21 1.01
CA VAL A 260 -20.02 23.93 -0.25
C VAL A 260 -20.93 22.72 -0.09
N ASP A 261 -20.47 21.66 0.55
CA ASP A 261 -21.26 20.45 0.77
C ASP A 261 -22.41 20.69 1.74
N MET A 262 -22.18 21.44 2.82
CA MET A 262 -23.25 21.90 3.72
C MET A 262 -24.31 22.72 2.98
N TYR A 263 -23.89 23.61 2.07
CA TYR A 263 -24.80 24.41 1.25
C TYR A 263 -25.63 23.54 0.30
N ARG A 264 -24.98 22.56 -0.38
CA ARG A 264 -25.65 21.59 -1.27
C ARG A 264 -26.71 20.78 -0.52
N VAL A 265 -26.36 20.23 0.65
CA VAL A 265 -27.30 19.50 1.52
C VAL A 265 -28.48 20.38 1.94
N LYS A 266 -28.23 21.65 2.30
CA LYS A 266 -29.27 22.60 2.64
C LYS A 266 -30.21 22.90 1.45
N CYS A 267 -29.65 23.06 0.25
CA CYS A 267 -30.44 23.27 -0.98
C CYS A 267 -31.30 22.05 -1.30
N ALA A 268 -30.73 20.84 -1.22
CA ALA A 268 -31.47 19.60 -1.45
C ALA A 268 -32.64 19.44 -0.44
N LYS A 269 -32.37 19.68 0.83
CA LYS A 269 -33.43 19.70 1.87
C LYS A 269 -34.54 20.66 1.57
N ASN A 270 -34.21 21.89 1.16
CA ASN A 270 -35.20 22.91 0.83
C ASN A 270 -36.01 22.57 -0.44
N ALA A 271 -35.42 21.81 -1.36
CA ALA A 271 -36.07 21.29 -2.56
C ALA A 271 -36.88 20.01 -2.32
N GLY A 272 -36.94 19.49 -1.09
CA GLY A 272 -37.65 18.26 -0.76
C GLY A 272 -36.98 16.99 -1.29
N LEU A 273 -35.68 17.06 -1.69
CA LEU A 273 -34.90 15.91 -2.17
C LEU A 273 -34.32 15.11 -0.99
N GLY A 274 -34.25 13.78 -1.12
CA GLY A 274 -33.65 12.93 -0.13
C GLY A 274 -32.13 13.17 0.00
N PHE A 275 -31.57 12.87 1.19
CA PHE A 275 -30.14 13.02 1.46
C PHE A 275 -29.24 12.24 0.50
N ASP A 276 -29.71 11.07 0.02
CA ASP A 276 -28.95 10.22 -0.91
C ASP A 276 -28.65 10.93 -2.23
N LEU A 277 -29.58 11.75 -2.74
CA LEU A 277 -29.38 12.53 -3.97
C LEU A 277 -28.44 13.74 -3.77
N ALA A 278 -28.33 14.26 -2.56
CA ALA A 278 -27.40 15.33 -2.22
C ALA A 278 -25.95 14.83 -2.15
N LEU A 279 -25.74 13.54 -1.84
CA LEU A 279 -24.43 12.89 -1.66
C LEU A 279 -23.87 12.26 -2.94
N ILE A 280 -24.70 12.02 -3.98
CA ILE A 280 -24.25 11.39 -5.25
C ILE A 280 -23.21 12.27 -6.01
N HIS A 281 -23.07 13.53 -5.67
CA HIS A 281 -22.15 14.48 -6.30
C HIS A 281 -21.02 14.97 -5.36
N ILE A 282 -20.83 14.31 -4.22
CA ILE A 282 -19.71 14.46 -3.30
C ILE A 282 -18.74 13.30 -3.48
#